data_fe63a2c1fb14fa25260a08f41e4368c0
#
_entry.id   fe63a2c1fb14fa25260a08f41e4368c0
#
_cell.length_a   1.000
_cell.length_b   1.000
_cell.length_c   1.000
_cell.angle_alpha   90.00
_cell.angle_beta   90.00
_cell.angle_gamma   90.00
#
_symmetry.space_group_name_H-M   'P 1'
#
loop_
_entity.id
_entity.type
_entity.pdbx_description
1 polymer ?
#
loop_
_entity_poly.entity_id
_entity_poly.type
_entity_poly.pdbx_seq_one_letter_code
_entity_poly.pdbx_strand_id
1 'polypeptide(L)'
;MPGTWCRLERMVNRIARIGAVIVGAGCAVALMAAGGAGISAAAPPVKDQAKSLPNFVFILADDQAWNGLSVRMIAGDDASKSRTTHTPNTQKLADRGVTFSQAYAAHPKCECSRASIICGRTTTSLNATSKSVRTWAAPVADSLANSLKRLRPEYHAAHFGKWQWSQTPASMGYDLSDGITQNEDGDSKDPADPKQSFGITKRAHAFMEQQVKEGPPFYMQLSYYAVHQKPQALAETLKKYEGAGAADAKGGKGPKGGADRAVSAAMAEDLDTCVGAVLKDLEELGIAKNTYVIYMSDNGGRTEILKGGKGNLWEGGVRVPLIVAGPGVRAGEYCNEPVVSYDLLPTVLDLAVAGTAAPAGVEGGSWKNVLTSSAGTAKVNRPIDRMVWHMGVEVEHPQSAMRQGDFKILYYWDTKQVQLFDVAKDRTESKDLSAEQPDRVAAMLAALKEHVRAGIGEPQVVALERGEKPTDGGGKKGQRGDKQAPRESK
;
A
#
# COMPACT_ATOMS: atom_id res chain seq x y z
N MET A 1 -2.41 28.79 -13.97
CA MET A 1 -3.85 29.12 -13.95
C MET A 1 -4.31 29.04 -12.50
N PRO A 2 -4.73 30.11 -11.84
CA PRO A 2 -5.23 30.12 -10.48
C PRO A 2 -6.75 30.18 -10.53
N GLY A 3 -7.46 29.07 -10.42
CA GLY A 3 -8.91 29.07 -10.62
C GLY A 3 -9.75 28.12 -9.75
N THR A 4 -9.18 27.20 -9.04
CA THR A 4 -9.95 26.13 -8.36
C THR A 4 -10.08 26.28 -6.84
N TRP A 5 -9.24 27.04 -6.19
CA TRP A 5 -9.29 27.25 -4.72
C TRP A 5 -10.44 28.16 -4.25
N CYS A 6 -10.92 29.03 -5.12
CA CYS A 6 -11.98 30.00 -4.77
C CYS A 6 -13.41 29.39 -4.76
N ARG A 7 -13.61 28.15 -5.20
CA ARG A 7 -14.94 27.50 -5.18
C ARG A 7 -15.24 26.72 -3.89
N LEU A 8 -14.23 26.17 -3.23
CA LEU A 8 -14.42 25.42 -1.98
C LEU A 8 -14.78 26.35 -0.81
N GLU A 9 -14.12 27.50 -0.69
CA GLU A 9 -14.44 28.47 0.37
C GLU A 9 -15.83 29.08 0.22
N ARG A 10 -16.35 29.20 -1.00
CA ARG A 10 -17.72 29.71 -1.22
C ARG A 10 -18.82 28.70 -0.92
N MET A 11 -18.51 27.41 -0.94
CA MET A 11 -19.48 26.36 -0.59
C MET A 11 -19.61 26.22 0.93
N VAL A 12 -18.55 26.33 1.67
CA VAL A 12 -18.55 26.26 3.15
C VAL A 12 -19.27 27.49 3.75
N ASN A 13 -19.10 28.69 3.17
CA ASN A 13 -19.78 29.90 3.66
C ASN A 13 -21.28 30.03 3.28
N ARG A 14 -21.78 29.20 2.37
CA ARG A 14 -23.24 29.22 2.03
C ARG A 14 -24.09 28.36 2.96
N ILE A 15 -23.52 27.36 3.61
CA ILE A 15 -24.24 26.47 4.54
C ILE A 15 -24.40 27.12 5.93
N ALA A 16 -23.54 28.06 6.30
CA ALA A 16 -23.56 28.73 7.60
C ALA A 16 -24.61 29.87 7.72
N ARG A 17 -25.38 30.20 6.68
CA ARG A 17 -26.32 31.35 6.68
C ARG A 17 -27.82 31.03 6.65
N ILE A 18 -28.23 29.76 6.79
CA ILE A 18 -29.67 29.36 6.73
C ILE A 18 -30.20 28.93 8.12
N GLY A 19 -29.44 29.07 9.20
CA GLY A 19 -29.82 28.58 10.53
C GLY A 19 -30.20 29.63 11.58
N ALA A 20 -30.58 30.85 11.22
CA ALA A 20 -30.89 31.88 12.20
C ALA A 20 -32.12 32.70 11.81
N VAL A 21 -33.31 32.15 12.02
CA VAL A 21 -34.58 32.92 12.32
C VAL A 21 -35.59 31.95 12.92
N ILE A 22 -36.23 32.39 13.99
CA ILE A 22 -37.36 31.90 14.77
C ILE A 22 -36.94 31.26 16.11
N VAL A 23 -37.00 32.05 17.17
CA VAL A 23 -37.83 31.86 18.37
C VAL A 23 -37.80 33.17 19.19
N GLY A 24 -38.88 33.79 19.28
CA GLY A 24 -39.18 34.86 20.25
C GLY A 24 -40.41 34.46 21.10
N ALA A 25 -40.31 34.88 22.33
CA ALA A 25 -41.39 35.10 23.28
C ALA A 25 -41.83 33.96 24.23
N GLY A 26 -41.72 34.26 25.51
CA GLY A 26 -42.57 33.67 26.55
C GLY A 26 -41.91 33.57 27.94
N CYS A 27 -42.12 34.63 28.77
CA CYS A 27 -41.77 34.71 30.21
C CYS A 27 -42.32 33.57 31.06
N ALA A 28 -41.61 33.22 32.11
CA ALA A 28 -42.06 33.44 33.53
C ALA A 28 -41.07 32.87 34.54
N VAL A 29 -40.83 33.65 35.57
CA VAL A 29 -39.98 33.42 36.76
C VAL A 29 -40.67 32.46 37.69
N ALA A 30 -39.92 31.51 38.25
CA ALA A 30 -40.12 30.97 39.62
C ALA A 30 -38.80 30.45 40.19
N LEU A 31 -38.31 31.17 41.21
CA LEU A 31 -37.25 30.73 42.13
C LEU A 31 -37.85 29.71 43.10
N MET A 32 -37.24 28.54 43.26
CA MET A 32 -37.21 27.78 44.52
C MET A 32 -35.92 26.95 44.57
N ALA A 33 -35.23 27.12 45.67
CA ALA A 33 -34.01 26.39 46.03
C ALA A 33 -34.32 24.97 46.54
N ALA A 34 -33.51 24.00 46.22
CA ALA A 34 -32.96 23.01 47.15
C ALA A 34 -32.34 21.81 46.43
N GLY A 35 -31.18 21.34 46.88
CA GLY A 35 -30.76 19.95 46.77
C GLY A 35 -29.82 19.61 45.64
N GLY A 36 -28.51 19.61 45.92
CA GLY A 36 -27.51 19.04 45.01
C GLY A 36 -27.73 17.54 44.79
N ALA A 37 -27.93 17.17 43.54
CA ALA A 37 -27.69 15.83 43.04
C ALA A 37 -26.91 16.01 41.76
N GLY A 38 -25.64 15.56 41.76
CA GLY A 38 -24.78 15.57 40.58
C GLY A 38 -25.45 14.82 39.42
N ILE A 39 -25.86 15.55 38.41
CA ILE A 39 -26.27 14.94 37.15
C ILE A 39 -25.00 14.46 36.46
N SER A 40 -24.66 13.18 36.66
CA SER A 40 -23.75 12.47 35.80
C SER A 40 -24.36 12.51 34.40
N ALA A 41 -23.79 13.25 33.47
CA ALA A 41 -24.14 13.18 32.05
C ALA A 41 -23.93 11.71 31.64
N ALA A 42 -25.02 10.99 31.45
CA ALA A 42 -24.96 9.64 30.85
C ALA A 42 -24.31 9.76 29.48
N ALA A 43 -23.23 9.01 29.29
CA ALA A 43 -22.62 8.84 27.97
C ALA A 43 -23.72 8.41 26.99
N PRO A 44 -23.71 8.90 25.74
CA PRO A 44 -24.70 8.50 24.76
C PRO A 44 -24.73 6.98 24.66
N PRO A 45 -25.90 6.35 24.46
CA PRO A 45 -26.02 4.90 24.41
C PRO A 45 -25.06 4.37 23.33
N VAL A 46 -24.15 3.48 23.73
CA VAL A 46 -23.32 2.71 22.83
C VAL A 46 -24.27 1.91 21.93
N LYS A 47 -24.45 2.37 20.68
CA LYS A 47 -25.17 1.59 19.68
C LYS A 47 -24.54 0.21 19.63
N ASP A 48 -25.37 -0.80 19.68
CA ASP A 48 -25.01 -2.21 19.72
C ASP A 48 -23.95 -2.52 18.62
N GLN A 49 -22.68 -2.62 19.00
CA GLN A 49 -21.55 -2.77 18.06
C GLN A 49 -21.57 -4.11 17.30
N ALA A 50 -22.44 -5.04 17.69
CA ALA A 50 -22.60 -6.34 17.05
C ALA A 50 -23.22 -6.31 15.64
N LYS A 51 -23.69 -5.15 15.15
CA LYS A 51 -24.38 -5.00 13.86
C LYS A 51 -23.79 -3.95 12.92
N SER A 52 -22.74 -3.25 13.29
CA SER A 52 -22.13 -2.24 12.41
C SER A 52 -21.08 -2.86 11.49
N LEU A 53 -21.14 -2.52 10.18
CA LEU A 53 -20.10 -2.87 9.23
C LEU A 53 -18.75 -2.28 9.67
N PRO A 54 -17.64 -3.00 9.54
CA PRO A 54 -16.32 -2.50 9.96
C PRO A 54 -15.81 -1.42 9.02
N ASN A 55 -15.01 -0.50 9.56
CA ASN A 55 -14.22 0.42 8.76
C ASN A 55 -12.88 -0.23 8.37
N PHE A 56 -12.27 0.30 7.30
CA PHE A 56 -10.96 -0.12 6.83
C PHE A 56 -10.06 1.09 6.62
N VAL A 57 -8.85 1.04 7.19
CA VAL A 57 -7.76 1.98 6.93
C VAL A 57 -6.58 1.20 6.37
N PHE A 58 -6.26 1.43 5.10
CA PHE A 58 -5.11 0.84 4.45
C PHE A 58 -3.99 1.87 4.32
N ILE A 59 -2.90 1.67 5.05
CA ILE A 59 -1.70 2.50 5.06
C ILE A 59 -0.67 1.84 4.15
N LEU A 60 -0.39 2.48 3.02
CA LEU A 60 0.54 2.00 2.01
C LEU A 60 1.78 2.89 1.99
N ALA A 61 2.90 2.38 2.51
CA ALA A 61 4.19 3.01 2.39
C ALA A 61 4.76 2.80 0.98
N ASP A 62 5.67 3.68 0.55
CA ASP A 62 6.34 3.64 -0.75
C ASP A 62 7.80 3.24 -0.57
N ASP A 63 8.25 2.17 -1.22
CA ASP A 63 9.63 1.67 -1.15
C ASP A 63 10.11 1.22 0.25
N GLN A 64 9.23 0.89 1.17
CA GLN A 64 9.61 0.44 2.50
C GLN A 64 10.20 -0.98 2.44
N ALA A 65 11.46 -1.13 2.81
CA ALA A 65 12.09 -2.43 2.89
C ALA A 65 11.40 -3.34 3.92
N TRP A 66 11.42 -4.67 3.68
CA TRP A 66 10.83 -5.66 4.58
C TRP A 66 11.28 -5.51 6.03
N ASN A 67 12.55 -5.25 6.26
CA ASN A 67 13.14 -5.00 7.58
C ASN A 67 13.36 -3.51 7.86
N GLY A 68 12.62 -2.62 7.20
CA GLY A 68 12.78 -1.17 7.32
C GLY A 68 12.08 -0.52 8.52
N LEU A 69 11.34 -1.31 9.31
CA LEU A 69 10.68 -0.88 10.55
C LEU A 69 11.47 -1.36 11.78
N SER A 70 11.31 -0.72 12.92
CA SER A 70 11.82 -1.24 14.20
C SER A 70 11.01 -2.43 14.74
N VAL A 71 9.90 -2.79 14.08
CA VAL A 71 9.11 -3.98 14.33
C VAL A 71 9.80 -5.21 13.74
N ARG A 72 9.91 -6.29 14.51
CA ARG A 72 10.37 -7.58 13.97
C ARG A 72 9.32 -8.16 13.03
N MET A 73 9.72 -8.59 11.83
CA MET A 73 8.85 -9.32 10.93
C MET A 73 8.82 -10.83 11.23
N ILE A 74 9.79 -11.33 11.99
CA ILE A 74 9.88 -12.72 12.46
C ILE A 74 10.08 -12.71 13.98
N ALA A 75 9.30 -13.49 14.70
CA ALA A 75 9.41 -13.63 16.15
C ALA A 75 10.85 -14.04 16.55
N GLY A 76 11.44 -13.26 17.46
CA GLY A 76 12.79 -13.54 17.97
C GLY A 76 13.95 -13.26 17.03
N ASP A 77 13.72 -12.84 15.78
CA ASP A 77 14.77 -12.54 14.80
C ASP A 77 15.04 -11.04 14.68
N ASP A 78 16.10 -10.56 15.32
CA ASP A 78 16.52 -9.15 15.26
C ASP A 78 17.02 -8.71 13.88
N ALA A 79 17.40 -9.64 12.99
CA ALA A 79 17.76 -9.32 11.62
C ALA A 79 16.52 -8.95 10.78
N SER A 80 15.31 -9.29 11.24
CA SER A 80 14.05 -8.98 10.57
C SER A 80 13.49 -7.59 10.86
N LYS A 81 14.23 -6.74 11.59
CA LYS A 81 13.87 -5.34 11.87
C LYS A 81 15.00 -4.38 11.52
N SER A 82 14.68 -3.10 11.39
CA SER A 82 15.67 -2.04 11.28
C SER A 82 16.45 -1.87 12.59
N ARG A 83 17.75 -1.62 12.47
CA ARG A 83 18.62 -1.25 13.59
C ARG A 83 18.71 0.26 13.79
N THR A 84 18.32 1.04 12.79
CA THR A 84 18.52 2.49 12.76
C THR A 84 17.21 3.27 12.77
N THR A 85 16.12 2.73 12.27
CA THR A 85 14.83 3.43 12.17
C THR A 85 14.01 3.21 13.45
N HIS A 86 13.38 4.27 13.96
CA HIS A 86 12.49 4.22 15.11
C HIS A 86 11.03 4.32 14.66
N THR A 87 10.25 3.24 14.84
CA THR A 87 8.84 3.19 14.45
C THR A 87 7.94 2.66 15.58
N PRO A 88 7.87 3.40 16.72
CA PRO A 88 7.15 2.94 17.92
C PRO A 88 5.63 2.88 17.71
N ASN A 89 5.05 3.66 16.80
CA ASN A 89 3.62 3.64 16.56
C ASN A 89 3.22 2.45 15.68
N THR A 90 4.05 2.10 14.70
CA THR A 90 3.89 0.84 13.95
C THR A 90 4.08 -0.37 14.87
N GLN A 91 4.96 -0.29 15.89
CA GLN A 91 5.03 -1.32 16.94
C GLN A 91 3.72 -1.43 17.72
N LYS A 92 3.08 -0.32 18.12
CA LYS A 92 1.75 -0.35 18.77
C LYS A 92 0.68 -1.02 17.88
N LEU A 93 0.76 -0.83 16.55
CA LEU A 93 -0.12 -1.54 15.62
C LEU A 93 0.18 -3.05 15.62
N ALA A 94 1.45 -3.44 15.60
CA ALA A 94 1.87 -4.84 15.68
C ALA A 94 1.45 -5.52 16.98
N ASP A 95 1.56 -4.82 18.10
CA ASP A 95 1.14 -5.31 19.43
C ASP A 95 -0.37 -5.60 19.51
N ARG A 96 -1.17 -4.96 18.64
CA ARG A 96 -2.63 -5.12 18.57
C ARG A 96 -3.09 -6.06 17.44
N GLY A 97 -2.16 -6.60 16.66
CA GLY A 97 -2.49 -7.33 15.43
C GLY A 97 -1.55 -8.47 15.13
N VAL A 98 -1.60 -8.89 13.88
CA VAL A 98 -0.76 -9.95 13.29
C VAL A 98 0.31 -9.32 12.41
N THR A 99 1.57 -9.71 12.65
CA THR A 99 2.72 -9.36 11.81
C THR A 99 3.06 -10.53 10.89
N PHE A 100 3.16 -10.28 9.59
CA PHE A 100 3.42 -11.31 8.58
C PHE A 100 4.91 -11.37 8.24
N SER A 101 5.50 -12.55 8.44
CA SER A 101 6.91 -12.78 8.12
C SER A 101 7.16 -12.93 6.62
N GLN A 102 6.16 -13.35 5.87
CA GLN A 102 6.22 -13.72 4.44
C GLN A 102 5.15 -12.97 3.62
N ALA A 103 5.13 -11.66 3.73
CA ALA A 103 4.26 -10.82 2.91
C ALA A 103 5.00 -10.31 1.67
N TYR A 104 4.30 -10.28 0.55
CA TYR A 104 4.85 -9.93 -0.76
C TYR A 104 4.06 -8.83 -1.44
N ALA A 105 4.78 -7.91 -2.07
CA ALA A 105 4.20 -7.01 -3.07
C ALA A 105 3.95 -7.77 -4.37
N ALA A 106 2.94 -7.39 -5.12
CA ALA A 106 2.61 -8.00 -6.40
C ALA A 106 3.63 -7.71 -7.51
N HIS A 107 4.43 -6.65 -7.36
CA HIS A 107 5.45 -6.24 -8.32
C HIS A 107 6.55 -5.42 -7.64
N PRO A 108 7.81 -5.46 -8.12
CA PRO A 108 8.90 -4.69 -7.52
C PRO A 108 8.95 -3.22 -7.95
N LYS A 109 7.90 -2.71 -8.60
CA LYS A 109 7.72 -1.28 -8.98
C LYS A 109 6.34 -0.79 -8.58
N CYS A 110 6.28 0.45 -8.12
CA CYS A 110 5.12 1.06 -7.47
C CYS A 110 3.83 0.97 -8.30
N GLU A 111 3.85 1.50 -9.53
CA GLU A 111 2.67 1.65 -10.38
C GLU A 111 1.99 0.32 -10.69
N CYS A 112 2.77 -0.73 -10.99
CA CYS A 112 2.25 -2.07 -11.27
C CYS A 112 1.73 -2.74 -10.01
N SER A 113 2.45 -2.61 -8.90
CA SER A 113 2.03 -3.18 -7.61
C SER A 113 0.72 -2.55 -7.13
N ARG A 114 0.60 -1.23 -7.20
CA ARG A 114 -0.63 -0.50 -6.83
C ARG A 114 -1.82 -0.91 -7.69
N ALA A 115 -1.63 -1.11 -9.00
CA ALA A 115 -2.64 -1.65 -9.90
C ALA A 115 -3.14 -3.02 -9.45
N SER A 116 -2.20 -3.90 -9.13
CA SER A 116 -2.47 -5.27 -8.66
C SER A 116 -3.24 -5.29 -7.34
N ILE A 117 -2.86 -4.42 -6.38
CA ILE A 117 -3.55 -4.25 -5.09
C ILE A 117 -5.03 -3.92 -5.29
N ILE A 118 -5.32 -2.91 -6.11
CA ILE A 118 -6.70 -2.42 -6.29
C ILE A 118 -7.56 -3.40 -7.09
N CYS A 119 -6.96 -4.16 -8.02
CA CYS A 119 -7.70 -5.08 -8.88
C CYS A 119 -7.73 -6.53 -8.35
N GLY A 120 -6.96 -6.86 -7.31
CA GLY A 120 -6.90 -8.22 -6.77
C GLY A 120 -6.34 -9.26 -7.74
N ARG A 121 -5.48 -8.85 -8.69
CA ARG A 121 -4.96 -9.70 -9.79
C ARG A 121 -3.46 -9.55 -9.94
N THR A 122 -2.81 -10.56 -10.51
CA THR A 122 -1.38 -10.47 -10.87
C THR A 122 -1.15 -9.40 -11.95
N THR A 123 0.04 -8.85 -12.00
CA THR A 123 0.41 -7.89 -13.04
C THR A 123 0.42 -8.50 -14.43
N THR A 124 0.66 -9.81 -14.55
CA THR A 124 0.51 -10.56 -15.80
C THR A 124 -0.91 -10.57 -16.32
N SER A 125 -1.88 -10.94 -15.49
CA SER A 125 -3.31 -10.96 -15.84
C SER A 125 -3.87 -9.58 -16.16
N LEU A 126 -3.28 -8.54 -15.58
CA LEU A 126 -3.59 -7.16 -15.89
C LEU A 126 -2.86 -6.65 -17.13
N ASN A 127 -1.90 -7.40 -17.68
CA ASN A 127 -0.95 -6.93 -18.69
C ASN A 127 -0.33 -5.57 -18.30
N ALA A 128 -0.04 -5.43 -17.00
CA ALA A 128 0.40 -4.19 -16.38
C ALA A 128 1.92 -4.12 -16.36
N THR A 129 2.50 -3.34 -17.26
CA THR A 129 3.91 -2.95 -17.25
C THR A 129 4.03 -1.52 -16.75
N SER A 130 5.19 -1.12 -16.26
CA SER A 130 5.47 0.28 -15.86
C SER A 130 5.17 1.29 -16.97
N LYS A 131 5.23 0.88 -18.23
CA LYS A 131 4.95 1.73 -19.37
C LYS A 131 3.46 1.75 -19.71
N SER A 132 2.78 0.59 -19.64
CA SER A 132 1.37 0.45 -19.99
C SER A 132 0.41 0.93 -18.91
N VAL A 133 0.77 0.83 -17.65
CA VAL A 133 -0.09 1.22 -16.51
C VAL A 133 -0.53 2.67 -16.57
N ARG A 134 0.29 3.55 -17.12
CA ARG A 134 -0.07 4.98 -17.28
C ARG A 134 -1.21 5.23 -18.26
N THR A 135 -1.41 4.32 -19.21
CA THR A 135 -2.46 4.40 -20.27
C THR A 135 -3.42 3.22 -20.21
N TRP A 136 -3.30 2.39 -19.20
CA TRP A 136 -3.95 1.11 -19.07
C TRP A 136 -5.46 1.24 -18.77
N ALA A 137 -6.27 0.46 -19.47
CA ALA A 137 -7.69 0.32 -19.18
C ALA A 137 -7.90 -0.75 -18.08
N ALA A 138 -7.84 -0.34 -16.83
CA ALA A 138 -8.09 -1.23 -15.70
C ALA A 138 -9.52 -1.80 -15.74
N PRO A 139 -9.75 -3.00 -15.15
CA PRO A 139 -11.09 -3.50 -14.89
C PRO A 139 -11.75 -2.68 -13.76
N VAL A 140 -12.16 -1.46 -14.09
CA VAL A 140 -12.67 -0.45 -13.16
C VAL A 140 -13.81 -0.98 -12.29
N ALA A 141 -14.72 -1.74 -12.90
CA ALA A 141 -15.89 -2.29 -12.20
C ALA A 141 -15.50 -3.26 -11.06
N ASP A 142 -14.37 -3.94 -11.19
CA ASP A 142 -13.89 -4.94 -10.24
C ASP A 142 -12.81 -4.40 -9.29
N SER A 143 -12.55 -3.08 -9.30
CA SER A 143 -11.67 -2.44 -8.32
C SER A 143 -12.17 -2.64 -6.90
N LEU A 144 -11.28 -2.59 -5.92
CA LEU A 144 -11.60 -2.85 -4.51
C LEU A 144 -12.77 -1.99 -4.03
N ALA A 145 -12.71 -0.66 -4.20
CA ALA A 145 -13.75 0.22 -3.69
C ALA A 145 -15.08 0.03 -4.45
N ASN A 146 -15.08 -0.17 -5.78
CA ASN A 146 -16.29 -0.47 -6.53
C ASN A 146 -16.89 -1.83 -6.12
N SER A 147 -16.04 -2.86 -5.91
CA SER A 147 -16.52 -4.16 -5.45
C SER A 147 -17.09 -4.12 -4.05
N LEU A 148 -16.47 -3.36 -3.14
CA LEU A 148 -16.97 -3.16 -1.78
C LEU A 148 -18.33 -2.44 -1.79
N LYS A 149 -18.47 -1.37 -2.56
CA LYS A 149 -19.75 -0.63 -2.70
C LYS A 149 -20.83 -1.44 -3.40
N ARG A 150 -20.48 -2.27 -4.38
CA ARG A 150 -21.44 -3.21 -5.00
C ARG A 150 -21.95 -4.23 -3.99
N LEU A 151 -21.08 -4.69 -3.09
CA LEU A 151 -21.44 -5.61 -2.00
C LEU A 151 -22.28 -4.92 -0.92
N ARG A 152 -21.88 -3.71 -0.53
CA ARG A 152 -22.49 -2.89 0.53
C ARG A 152 -22.46 -1.42 0.10
N PRO A 153 -23.56 -0.92 -0.48
CA PRO A 153 -23.65 0.45 -1.02
C PRO A 153 -23.45 1.55 0.04
N GLU A 154 -23.55 1.19 1.33
CA GLU A 154 -23.37 2.13 2.44
C GLU A 154 -21.92 2.59 2.63
N TYR A 155 -20.94 1.85 2.08
CA TYR A 155 -19.54 2.24 2.22
C TYR A 155 -19.23 3.53 1.48
N HIS A 156 -18.55 4.44 2.18
CA HIS A 156 -17.83 5.54 1.57
C HIS A 156 -16.35 5.17 1.40
N ALA A 157 -15.74 5.61 0.32
CA ALA A 157 -14.34 5.30 0.05
C ALA A 157 -13.52 6.57 -0.19
N ALA A 158 -12.31 6.65 0.41
CA ALA A 158 -11.38 7.75 0.20
C ALA A 158 -9.98 7.26 -0.15
N HIS A 159 -9.26 8.02 -0.99
CA HIS A 159 -7.87 7.80 -1.34
C HIS A 159 -7.06 9.09 -1.21
N PHE A 160 -6.03 9.08 -0.39
CA PHE A 160 -5.13 10.23 -0.22
C PHE A 160 -3.68 9.83 -0.52
N GLY A 161 -2.97 10.72 -1.22
CA GLY A 161 -1.57 10.56 -1.57
C GLY A 161 -1.35 10.01 -2.98
N LYS A 162 -0.34 9.14 -3.12
CA LYS A 162 0.21 8.68 -4.40
C LYS A 162 -0.73 7.74 -5.17
N TRP A 163 -1.13 8.14 -6.39
CA TRP A 163 -2.02 7.37 -7.26
C TRP A 163 -1.32 6.67 -8.42
N GLN A 164 -0.65 7.42 -9.28
CA GLN A 164 0.20 7.00 -10.42
C GLN A 164 -0.51 6.53 -11.71
N TRP A 165 -1.81 6.54 -11.81
CA TRP A 165 -2.52 6.10 -13.02
C TRP A 165 -3.26 7.23 -13.71
N SER A 166 -3.67 6.98 -14.98
CA SER A 166 -4.47 7.91 -15.76
C SER A 166 -5.96 7.84 -15.44
N GLN A 167 -6.47 6.67 -15.02
CA GLN A 167 -7.85 6.58 -14.52
C GLN A 167 -7.96 7.33 -13.19
N THR A 168 -9.06 8.05 -13.03
CA THR A 168 -9.29 8.82 -11.81
C THR A 168 -9.63 7.89 -10.63
N PRO A 169 -9.29 8.26 -9.39
CA PRO A 169 -9.76 7.53 -8.22
C PRO A 169 -11.28 7.40 -8.18
N ALA A 170 -12.01 8.42 -8.63
CA ALA A 170 -13.46 8.40 -8.71
C ALA A 170 -14.00 7.26 -9.61
N SER A 171 -13.36 7.00 -10.75
CA SER A 171 -13.75 5.88 -11.61
C SER A 171 -13.51 4.52 -10.93
N MET A 172 -12.55 4.45 -10.03
CA MET A 172 -12.25 3.26 -9.23
C MET A 172 -13.09 3.14 -7.94
N GLY A 173 -14.10 4.02 -7.75
CA GLY A 173 -15.06 3.93 -6.66
C GLY A 173 -14.74 4.78 -5.44
N TYR A 174 -13.73 5.63 -5.48
CA TYR A 174 -13.42 6.54 -4.38
C TYR A 174 -14.26 7.81 -4.48
N ASP A 175 -14.97 8.15 -3.40
CA ASP A 175 -15.85 9.35 -3.31
C ASP A 175 -15.04 10.61 -3.08
N LEU A 176 -13.93 10.49 -2.34
CA LEU A 176 -13.01 11.58 -2.03
C LEU A 176 -11.58 11.17 -2.32
N SER A 177 -10.80 12.05 -2.93
CA SER A 177 -9.40 11.76 -3.25
C SER A 177 -8.59 13.02 -3.55
N ASP A 178 -7.27 12.87 -3.54
CA ASP A 178 -6.32 13.89 -4.01
C ASP A 178 -6.27 13.96 -5.57
N GLY A 179 -7.04 13.12 -6.26
CA GLY A 179 -7.05 13.04 -7.72
C GLY A 179 -5.88 12.23 -8.28
N ILE A 180 -5.53 12.52 -9.54
CA ILE A 180 -4.40 11.88 -10.21
C ILE A 180 -3.10 12.55 -9.72
N THR A 181 -2.31 11.82 -8.97
CA THR A 181 -1.01 12.24 -8.43
C THR A 181 0.11 11.33 -8.91
N GLN A 182 1.33 11.87 -9.02
CA GLN A 182 2.53 11.18 -9.48
C GLN A 182 3.63 11.22 -8.40
N ASN A 183 4.81 10.66 -8.69
CA ASN A 183 5.94 10.66 -7.76
C ASN A 183 6.35 12.08 -7.32
N GLU A 184 6.36 13.01 -8.27
CA GLU A 184 6.84 14.38 -8.09
C GLU A 184 5.93 15.19 -7.17
N ASP A 185 4.65 14.85 -7.08
CA ASP A 185 3.71 15.49 -6.16
C ASP A 185 4.09 15.26 -4.69
N GLY A 186 4.82 14.17 -4.40
CA GLY A 186 5.35 13.91 -3.07
C GLY A 186 6.56 14.74 -2.68
N ASP A 187 7.22 15.43 -3.63
CA ASP A 187 8.39 16.27 -3.35
C ASP A 187 7.93 17.62 -2.80
N SER A 188 7.65 17.68 -1.49
CA SER A 188 7.13 18.87 -0.81
C SER A 188 8.16 20.00 -0.77
N LYS A 189 7.70 21.24 -0.95
CA LYS A 189 8.48 22.46 -0.70
C LYS A 189 8.26 23.02 0.70
N ASP A 190 7.26 22.53 1.41
CA ASP A 190 6.97 22.90 2.78
C ASP A 190 7.84 22.05 3.73
N PRO A 191 8.77 22.67 4.49
CA PRO A 191 9.61 21.95 5.43
C PRO A 191 8.81 21.38 6.62
N ALA A 192 7.59 21.87 6.87
CA ALA A 192 6.71 21.35 7.91
C ALA A 192 5.88 20.13 7.45
N ASP A 193 5.86 19.87 6.14
CA ASP A 193 5.14 18.72 5.56
C ASP A 193 6.02 17.94 4.54
N PRO A 194 7.15 17.38 4.99
CA PRO A 194 8.02 16.59 4.13
C PRO A 194 7.26 15.41 3.55
N LYS A 195 7.46 15.16 2.24
CA LYS A 195 6.74 14.10 1.51
C LYS A 195 5.21 14.18 1.62
N GLN A 196 4.65 15.34 1.95
CA GLN A 196 3.21 15.55 2.18
C GLN A 196 2.62 14.59 3.23
N SER A 197 3.44 13.98 4.07
CA SER A 197 3.01 12.92 4.99
C SER A 197 1.99 13.44 6.02
N PHE A 198 2.24 14.61 6.57
CA PHE A 198 1.35 15.25 7.56
C PHE A 198 0.08 15.79 6.91
N GLY A 199 0.18 16.32 5.69
CA GLY A 199 -0.96 16.80 4.90
C GLY A 199 -1.93 15.66 4.52
N ILE A 200 -1.40 14.49 4.12
CA ILE A 200 -2.19 13.27 3.88
C ILE A 200 -2.91 12.87 5.18
N THR A 201 -2.20 12.83 6.29
CA THR A 201 -2.75 12.46 7.61
C THR A 201 -3.84 13.43 8.06
N LYS A 202 -3.66 14.74 7.84
CA LYS A 202 -4.68 15.74 8.16
C LYS A 202 -5.98 15.52 7.35
N ARG A 203 -5.87 15.18 6.06
CA ARG A 203 -7.04 14.86 5.23
C ARG A 203 -7.73 13.57 5.67
N ALA A 204 -6.94 12.57 6.09
CA ALA A 204 -7.45 11.34 6.68
C ALA A 204 -8.28 11.62 7.94
N HIS A 205 -7.76 12.44 8.86
CA HIS A 205 -8.46 12.87 10.06
C HIS A 205 -9.82 13.51 9.73
N ALA A 206 -9.83 14.54 8.87
CA ALA A 206 -11.05 15.24 8.46
C ALA A 206 -12.09 14.30 7.82
N PHE A 207 -11.64 13.34 7.00
CA PHE A 207 -12.53 12.33 6.44
C PHE A 207 -13.11 11.43 7.53
N MET A 208 -12.31 10.92 8.46
CA MET A 208 -12.81 10.08 9.55
C MET A 208 -13.81 10.82 10.45
N GLU A 209 -13.54 12.07 10.82
CA GLU A 209 -14.49 12.91 11.58
C GLU A 209 -15.84 13.05 10.84
N GLN A 210 -15.80 13.29 9.52
CA GLN A 210 -17.00 13.39 8.71
C GLN A 210 -17.78 12.07 8.72
N GLN A 211 -17.10 10.91 8.50
CA GLN A 211 -17.78 9.62 8.49
C GLN A 211 -18.41 9.28 9.84
N VAL A 212 -17.72 9.57 10.95
CA VAL A 212 -18.29 9.34 12.29
C VAL A 212 -19.54 10.20 12.52
N LYS A 213 -19.52 11.46 12.05
CA LYS A 213 -20.67 12.37 12.17
C LYS A 213 -21.84 11.94 11.31
N GLU A 214 -21.60 11.46 10.09
CA GLU A 214 -22.62 11.08 9.12
C GLU A 214 -23.11 9.63 9.31
N GLY A 215 -22.26 8.75 9.84
CA GLY A 215 -22.58 7.39 10.24
C GLY A 215 -22.26 6.26 9.27
N PRO A 216 -21.90 6.48 7.98
CA PRO A 216 -21.58 5.37 7.09
C PRO A 216 -20.24 4.70 7.42
N PRO A 217 -20.09 3.38 7.17
CA PRO A 217 -18.82 2.71 7.24
C PRO A 217 -17.91 3.19 6.08
N PHE A 218 -16.59 3.07 6.25
CA PHE A 218 -15.67 3.56 5.23
C PHE A 218 -14.52 2.61 4.92
N TYR A 219 -14.00 2.75 3.70
CA TYR A 219 -12.70 2.27 3.26
C TYR A 219 -11.82 3.47 2.92
N MET A 220 -10.70 3.62 3.62
CA MET A 220 -9.74 4.71 3.38
C MET A 220 -8.37 4.14 3.04
N GLN A 221 -7.81 4.56 1.91
CA GLN A 221 -6.46 4.22 1.50
C GLN A 221 -5.55 5.44 1.62
N LEU A 222 -4.52 5.31 2.45
CA LEU A 222 -3.47 6.31 2.68
C LEU A 222 -2.21 5.86 1.97
N SER A 223 -2.00 6.37 0.76
CA SER A 223 -0.86 6.03 -0.10
C SER A 223 0.25 7.06 0.09
N TYR A 224 1.04 6.89 1.15
CA TYR A 224 2.12 7.82 1.46
C TYR A 224 3.22 7.81 0.39
N TYR A 225 3.89 8.94 0.20
CA TYR A 225 5.09 9.05 -0.65
C TYR A 225 6.36 8.64 0.09
N ALA A 226 6.36 8.65 1.43
CA ALA A 226 7.44 8.13 2.25
C ALA A 226 7.45 6.59 2.15
N VAL A 227 8.61 5.95 1.95
CA VAL A 227 9.97 6.44 2.03
C VAL A 227 10.66 6.50 0.63
N HIS A 228 9.94 6.92 -0.39
CA HIS A 228 10.42 6.98 -1.78
C HIS A 228 11.54 8.02 -1.96
N GLN A 229 12.33 7.83 -3.02
CA GLN A 229 13.47 8.66 -3.41
C GLN A 229 13.19 10.15 -3.40
N LYS A 230 14.28 10.91 -3.29
CA LYS A 230 14.57 12.21 -2.72
C LYS A 230 14.02 12.27 -1.30
N PRO A 231 14.75 11.67 -0.34
CA PRO A 231 14.27 11.62 1.03
C PRO A 231 14.11 13.02 1.60
N GLN A 232 13.01 13.25 2.31
CA GLN A 232 12.67 14.48 3.02
C GLN A 232 12.19 14.10 4.41
N ALA A 233 12.60 14.85 5.42
CA ALA A 233 12.17 14.67 6.81
C ALA A 233 12.08 16.00 7.52
N LEU A 234 11.34 16.03 8.63
CA LEU A 234 11.34 17.17 9.53
C LEU A 234 12.77 17.43 10.08
N ALA A 235 13.15 18.69 10.18
CA ALA A 235 14.46 19.06 10.71
C ALA A 235 14.68 18.56 12.15
N GLU A 236 13.64 18.56 12.97
CA GLU A 236 13.66 18.03 14.34
C GLU A 236 13.84 16.50 14.39
N THR A 237 13.20 15.76 13.48
CA THR A 237 13.38 14.30 13.38
C THR A 237 14.77 13.98 12.88
N LEU A 238 15.26 14.70 11.86
CA LEU A 238 16.61 14.50 11.30
C LEU A 238 17.70 14.64 12.35
N LYS A 239 17.61 15.61 13.26
CA LYS A 239 18.58 15.82 14.36
C LYS A 239 18.80 14.57 15.22
N LYS A 240 17.81 13.70 15.37
CA LYS A 240 17.93 12.45 16.13
C LYS A 240 18.87 11.44 15.46
N TYR A 241 19.05 11.57 14.15
CA TYR A 241 19.88 10.69 13.32
C TYR A 241 21.23 11.30 12.94
N GLU A 242 21.46 12.57 13.26
CA GLU A 242 22.75 13.24 13.09
C GLU A 242 23.76 12.61 14.05
N GLY A 243 24.79 11.95 13.52
CA GLY A 243 25.82 11.24 14.28
C GLY A 243 25.61 9.73 14.45
N ALA A 244 24.40 9.21 14.31
CA ALA A 244 24.15 7.76 14.39
C ALA A 244 24.64 7.00 13.13
N GLY A 245 24.72 7.66 11.98
CA GLY A 245 25.15 7.07 10.72
C GLY A 245 26.68 6.86 10.55
N ALA A 246 27.49 7.42 11.44
CA ALA A 246 28.96 7.31 11.34
C ALA A 246 29.51 5.98 11.89
N ALA A 247 28.79 5.32 12.80
CA ALA A 247 29.26 4.09 13.45
C ALA A 247 29.07 2.83 12.58
N ASP A 248 28.02 2.78 11.75
CA ASP A 248 27.69 1.61 10.90
C ASP A 248 28.26 1.72 9.46
N ALA A 249 28.97 2.79 9.14
CA ALA A 249 29.49 3.06 7.80
C ALA A 249 30.68 2.18 7.36
N LYS A 250 31.07 1.15 8.13
CA LYS A 250 32.24 0.28 7.82
C LYS A 250 31.96 -0.83 6.81
N GLY A 251 30.79 -0.89 6.19
CA GLY A 251 30.46 -1.96 5.25
C GLY A 251 29.67 -1.49 4.03
N GLY A 252 30.33 -1.01 2.99
CA GLY A 252 29.72 -0.91 1.67
C GLY A 252 29.93 0.42 0.95
N LYS A 253 30.62 0.36 -0.19
CA LYS A 253 30.65 1.43 -1.20
C LYS A 253 29.29 1.57 -1.86
N GLY A 254 28.30 2.20 -1.18
CA GLY A 254 27.04 2.63 -1.77
C GLY A 254 27.18 4.08 -2.27
N PRO A 255 26.42 4.50 -3.29
CA PRO A 255 26.52 5.84 -3.81
C PRO A 255 26.10 6.86 -2.77
N LYS A 256 27.02 7.75 -2.43
CA LYS A 256 26.88 9.00 -1.69
C LYS A 256 26.18 8.94 -0.30
N GLY A 257 26.97 8.64 0.74
CA GLY A 257 26.94 9.39 1.98
C GLY A 257 25.97 8.93 3.07
N GLY A 258 26.50 8.90 4.31
CA GLY A 258 25.74 8.74 5.55
C GLY A 258 24.57 9.73 5.73
N ALA A 259 24.63 10.92 5.09
CA ALA A 259 23.55 11.91 5.10
C ALA A 259 22.24 11.37 4.49
N ASP A 260 22.27 10.66 3.36
CA ASP A 260 21.07 10.10 2.74
C ASP A 260 20.41 9.00 3.62
N ARG A 261 21.21 8.25 4.39
CA ARG A 261 20.69 7.22 5.32
C ARG A 261 20.00 7.84 6.52
N ALA A 262 20.58 8.90 7.09
CA ALA A 262 19.97 9.64 8.20
C ALA A 262 18.63 10.25 7.80
N VAL A 263 18.57 10.93 6.64
CA VAL A 263 17.31 11.50 6.14
C VAL A 263 16.28 10.42 5.84
N SER A 264 16.69 9.27 5.28
CA SER A 264 15.76 8.16 5.02
C SER A 264 15.21 7.54 6.31
N ALA A 265 16.04 7.40 7.35
CA ALA A 265 15.59 6.91 8.65
C ALA A 265 14.64 7.91 9.33
N ALA A 266 14.96 9.20 9.27
CA ALA A 266 14.10 10.28 9.78
C ALA A 266 12.76 10.34 9.02
N MET A 267 12.76 10.20 7.69
CA MET A 267 11.55 10.13 6.88
C MET A 267 10.65 8.94 7.28
N ALA A 268 11.23 7.79 7.59
CA ALA A 268 10.48 6.64 8.06
C ALA A 268 9.91 6.86 9.48
N GLU A 269 10.59 7.60 10.35
CA GLU A 269 10.05 8.00 11.66
C GLU A 269 8.94 9.04 11.52
N ASP A 270 9.04 9.98 10.57
CA ASP A 270 7.96 10.93 10.26
C ASP A 270 6.70 10.19 9.77
N LEU A 271 6.88 9.18 8.90
CA LEU A 271 5.77 8.30 8.51
C LEU A 271 5.17 7.56 9.71
N ASP A 272 6.01 7.05 10.61
CA ASP A 272 5.54 6.39 11.83
C ASP A 272 4.76 7.35 12.75
N THR A 273 5.16 8.62 12.81
CA THR A 273 4.40 9.66 13.51
C THR A 273 3.02 9.84 12.89
N CYS A 274 2.91 9.81 11.57
CA CYS A 274 1.63 9.84 10.86
C CYS A 274 0.77 8.59 11.14
N VAL A 275 1.38 7.40 11.17
CA VAL A 275 0.69 6.16 11.62
C VAL A 275 0.14 6.33 13.03
N GLY A 276 0.95 6.89 13.95
CA GLY A 276 0.54 7.17 15.32
C GLY A 276 -0.65 8.12 15.41
N ALA A 277 -0.67 9.16 14.58
CA ALA A 277 -1.79 10.11 14.51
C ALA A 277 -3.08 9.40 14.05
N VAL A 278 -3.02 8.59 12.98
CA VAL A 278 -4.18 7.82 12.51
C VAL A 278 -4.71 6.88 13.60
N LEU A 279 -3.83 6.15 14.30
CA LEU A 279 -4.25 5.26 15.39
C LEU A 279 -4.90 6.03 16.54
N LYS A 280 -4.38 7.20 16.88
CA LYS A 280 -4.93 8.10 17.91
C LYS A 280 -6.29 8.62 17.50
N ASP A 281 -6.46 9.07 16.26
CA ASP A 281 -7.74 9.55 15.74
C ASP A 281 -8.84 8.47 15.82
N LEU A 282 -8.51 7.21 15.46
CA LEU A 282 -9.45 6.09 15.58
C LEU A 282 -9.91 5.86 17.06
N GLU A 283 -9.01 6.06 18.02
CA GLU A 283 -9.33 5.95 19.45
C GLU A 283 -10.18 7.13 19.91
N GLU A 284 -9.79 8.36 19.59
CA GLU A 284 -10.49 9.59 19.99
C GLU A 284 -11.90 9.69 19.39
N LEU A 285 -12.07 9.21 18.15
CA LEU A 285 -13.36 9.11 17.47
C LEU A 285 -14.20 7.91 17.94
N GLY A 286 -13.66 7.04 18.81
CA GLY A 286 -14.39 5.90 19.35
C GLY A 286 -14.62 4.74 18.38
N ILE A 287 -13.94 4.72 17.23
CA ILE A 287 -14.13 3.73 16.15
C ILE A 287 -13.04 2.68 16.06
N ALA A 288 -11.99 2.75 16.88
CA ALA A 288 -10.85 1.83 16.83
C ALA A 288 -11.25 0.35 16.90
N LYS A 289 -12.25 0.01 17.74
CA LYS A 289 -12.71 -1.37 17.95
C LYS A 289 -13.50 -1.94 16.75
N ASN A 290 -13.95 -1.08 15.84
CA ASN A 290 -14.69 -1.46 14.62
C ASN A 290 -13.92 -1.11 13.34
N THR A 291 -12.60 -0.94 13.41
CA THR A 291 -11.77 -0.55 12.27
C THR A 291 -10.63 -1.54 12.08
N TYR A 292 -10.49 -2.09 10.88
CA TYR A 292 -9.29 -2.80 10.46
C TYR A 292 -8.25 -1.77 9.99
N VAL A 293 -7.03 -1.85 10.55
CA VAL A 293 -5.87 -1.08 10.13
C VAL A 293 -4.86 -2.03 9.51
N ILE A 294 -4.49 -1.77 8.27
CA ILE A 294 -3.57 -2.58 7.47
C ILE A 294 -2.40 -1.70 7.07
N TYR A 295 -1.18 -2.03 7.52
CA TYR A 295 0.06 -1.37 7.10
C TYR A 295 0.84 -2.27 6.16
N MET A 296 1.22 -1.77 4.98
CA MET A 296 2.00 -2.51 3.98
C MET A 296 2.88 -1.56 3.16
N SER A 297 3.92 -2.08 2.49
CA SER A 297 4.62 -1.36 1.43
C SER A 297 4.19 -1.83 0.04
N ASP A 298 4.25 -0.93 -0.94
CA ASP A 298 3.87 -1.23 -2.32
C ASP A 298 4.91 -2.08 -3.07
N ASN A 299 6.19 -1.98 -2.72
CA ASN A 299 7.28 -2.84 -3.18
C ASN A 299 8.42 -2.84 -2.16
N GLY A 300 9.41 -3.72 -2.37
CA GLY A 300 10.59 -3.76 -1.54
C GLY A 300 11.46 -2.52 -1.73
N GLY A 301 12.18 -2.15 -0.68
CA GLY A 301 13.10 -1.04 -0.63
C GLY A 301 14.56 -1.47 -0.61
N ARG A 302 15.44 -0.56 -0.19
CA ARG A 302 16.84 -0.89 0.05
C ARG A 302 16.97 -1.72 1.33
N THR A 303 17.63 -2.86 1.21
CA THR A 303 17.92 -3.76 2.34
C THR A 303 19.34 -4.29 2.22
N GLU A 304 19.99 -4.55 3.36
CA GLU A 304 21.30 -5.19 3.42
C GLU A 304 21.19 -6.69 3.72
N ILE A 305 19.96 -7.16 3.99
CA ILE A 305 19.72 -8.53 4.46
C ILE A 305 19.15 -9.42 3.36
N LEU A 306 18.27 -8.87 2.51
CA LEU A 306 17.66 -9.61 1.41
C LEU A 306 18.38 -9.30 0.10
N LYS A 307 18.46 -10.27 -0.78
CA LYS A 307 19.05 -10.10 -2.10
C LYS A 307 18.20 -9.18 -2.96
N GLY A 308 18.83 -8.32 -3.73
CA GLY A 308 18.16 -7.37 -4.61
C GLY A 308 17.57 -6.15 -3.88
N GLY A 309 16.48 -5.64 -4.38
CA GLY A 309 15.77 -4.45 -3.91
C GLY A 309 14.76 -4.00 -4.96
N LYS A 310 14.25 -2.77 -4.84
CA LYS A 310 13.30 -2.20 -5.81
C LYS A 310 13.74 -2.48 -7.25
N GLY A 311 12.82 -2.94 -8.07
CA GLY A 311 13.06 -3.19 -9.50
C GLY A 311 13.62 -4.57 -9.83
N ASN A 312 13.74 -5.49 -8.86
CA ASN A 312 14.04 -6.89 -9.14
C ASN A 312 13.14 -7.88 -8.42
N LEU A 313 13.10 -9.12 -8.94
CA LEU A 313 12.21 -10.17 -8.42
C LEU A 313 12.85 -11.02 -7.31
N TRP A 314 14.01 -10.63 -6.80
CA TRP A 314 14.58 -11.20 -5.57
C TRP A 314 13.75 -10.83 -4.35
N GLU A 315 13.93 -11.54 -3.23
CA GLU A 315 13.18 -11.26 -1.98
C GLU A 315 13.25 -9.79 -1.58
N GLY A 316 14.39 -9.13 -1.72
CA GLY A 316 14.53 -7.70 -1.41
C GLY A 316 13.67 -6.76 -2.25
N GLY A 317 13.24 -7.18 -3.43
CA GLY A 317 12.38 -6.36 -4.31
C GLY A 317 10.88 -6.60 -4.12
N VAL A 318 10.50 -7.79 -3.64
CA VAL A 318 9.08 -8.18 -3.55
C VAL A 318 8.61 -8.50 -2.14
N ARG A 319 9.49 -8.86 -1.19
CA ARG A 319 9.11 -9.09 0.20
C ARG A 319 8.98 -7.76 0.93
N VAL A 320 7.85 -7.55 1.62
CA VAL A 320 7.47 -6.26 2.23
C VAL A 320 6.95 -6.45 3.65
N PRO A 321 6.99 -5.41 4.51
CA PRO A 321 6.33 -5.47 5.80
C PRO A 321 4.81 -5.52 5.59
N LEU A 322 4.11 -6.29 6.43
CA LEU A 322 2.65 -6.31 6.54
C LEU A 322 2.25 -6.53 7.99
N ILE A 323 1.42 -5.63 8.49
CA ILE A 323 0.83 -5.71 9.83
C ILE A 323 -0.66 -5.43 9.69
N VAL A 324 -1.49 -6.27 10.31
CA VAL A 324 -2.95 -6.12 10.28
C VAL A 324 -3.50 -6.19 11.69
N ALA A 325 -4.25 -5.16 12.10
CA ALA A 325 -4.98 -5.14 13.37
C ALA A 325 -6.46 -4.80 13.12
N GLY A 326 -7.36 -5.26 13.98
CA GLY A 326 -8.78 -4.95 13.86
C GLY A 326 -9.68 -5.94 14.60
N PRO A 327 -11.01 -5.86 14.39
CA PRO A 327 -11.96 -6.72 15.05
C PRO A 327 -11.66 -8.21 14.83
N GLY A 328 -11.51 -8.97 15.93
CA GLY A 328 -11.25 -10.41 15.88
C GLY A 328 -9.86 -10.83 15.42
N VAL A 329 -8.98 -9.87 15.08
CA VAL A 329 -7.57 -10.16 14.75
C VAL A 329 -6.82 -10.50 16.03
N ARG A 330 -5.96 -11.52 15.99
CA ARG A 330 -5.12 -11.93 17.12
C ARG A 330 -4.07 -10.86 17.40
N ALA A 331 -3.98 -10.44 18.67
CA ALA A 331 -3.07 -9.36 19.06
C ALA A 331 -1.66 -9.90 19.38
N GLY A 332 -0.63 -9.19 18.89
CA GLY A 332 0.78 -9.47 19.17
C GLY A 332 1.31 -10.76 18.53
N GLU A 333 0.62 -11.30 17.54
CA GLU A 333 0.93 -12.59 16.93
C GLU A 333 1.73 -12.46 15.63
N TYR A 334 2.43 -13.54 15.27
CA TYR A 334 3.16 -13.67 14.02
C TYR A 334 2.52 -14.71 13.11
N CYS A 335 2.45 -14.40 11.81
CA CYS A 335 1.95 -15.32 10.78
C CYS A 335 3.04 -15.62 9.76
N ASN A 336 3.30 -16.92 9.54
CA ASN A 336 4.27 -17.39 8.54
C ASN A 336 3.61 -17.84 7.23
N GLU A 337 2.28 -17.77 7.13
CA GLU A 337 1.60 -18.05 5.86
C GLU A 337 1.97 -17.02 4.81
N PRO A 338 2.40 -17.44 3.62
CA PRO A 338 2.73 -16.53 2.54
C PRO A 338 1.51 -15.78 2.01
N VAL A 339 1.59 -14.46 2.01
CA VAL A 339 0.53 -13.56 1.52
C VAL A 339 1.09 -12.58 0.48
N VAL A 340 0.24 -12.08 -0.38
CA VAL A 340 0.62 -11.13 -1.43
C VAL A 340 -0.38 -9.97 -1.49
N SER A 341 0.06 -8.81 -1.94
CA SER A 341 -0.72 -7.58 -1.85
C SER A 341 -2.05 -7.61 -2.63
N TYR A 342 -2.18 -8.40 -3.69
CA TYR A 342 -3.46 -8.57 -4.39
C TYR A 342 -4.49 -9.43 -3.64
N ASP A 343 -4.11 -10.04 -2.51
CA ASP A 343 -5.04 -10.68 -1.58
C ASP A 343 -5.88 -9.65 -0.80
N LEU A 344 -5.49 -8.37 -0.80
CA LEU A 344 -6.19 -7.31 -0.06
C LEU A 344 -7.66 -7.19 -0.47
N LEU A 345 -7.93 -7.20 -1.79
CA LEU A 345 -9.30 -7.06 -2.30
C LEU A 345 -10.24 -8.13 -1.74
N PRO A 346 -9.99 -9.44 -1.92
CA PRO A 346 -10.88 -10.46 -1.37
C PRO A 346 -10.90 -10.46 0.16
N THR A 347 -9.82 -10.03 0.81
CA THR A 347 -9.77 -9.90 2.28
C THR A 347 -10.72 -8.83 2.78
N VAL A 348 -10.71 -7.63 2.19
CA VAL A 348 -11.61 -6.53 2.59
C VAL A 348 -13.07 -6.95 2.38
N LEU A 349 -13.40 -7.59 1.26
CA LEU A 349 -14.76 -8.06 1.00
C LEU A 349 -15.24 -9.11 2.03
N ASP A 350 -14.37 -10.09 2.34
CA ASP A 350 -14.70 -11.17 3.30
C ASP A 350 -14.74 -10.68 4.76
N LEU A 351 -13.94 -9.65 5.11
CA LEU A 351 -14.01 -9.00 6.42
C LEU A 351 -15.24 -8.10 6.55
N ALA A 352 -15.66 -7.45 5.45
CA ALA A 352 -16.88 -6.64 5.43
C ALA A 352 -18.13 -7.50 5.53
N VAL A 353 -18.20 -8.61 4.77
CA VAL A 353 -19.30 -9.57 4.79
C VAL A 353 -18.72 -10.98 4.71
N ALA A 354 -18.80 -11.70 5.81
CA ALA A 354 -18.25 -13.03 5.94
C ALA A 354 -18.73 -14.01 4.86
N GLY A 355 -17.80 -14.70 4.23
CA GLY A 355 -18.09 -15.69 3.20
C GLY A 355 -18.37 -15.11 1.81
N THR A 356 -18.08 -13.80 1.60
CA THR A 356 -18.21 -13.17 0.29
C THR A 356 -17.19 -13.78 -0.69
N ALA A 357 -17.69 -14.25 -1.83
CA ALA A 357 -16.83 -14.66 -2.93
C ALA A 357 -16.19 -13.43 -3.59
N ALA A 358 -14.91 -13.56 -3.94
CA ALA A 358 -14.25 -12.54 -4.74
C ALA A 358 -14.88 -12.42 -6.13
N PRO A 359 -14.86 -11.23 -6.77
CA PRO A 359 -15.29 -11.07 -8.16
C PRO A 359 -14.56 -12.02 -9.11
N ALA A 360 -15.20 -12.37 -10.22
CA ALA A 360 -14.60 -13.24 -11.23
C ALA A 360 -13.28 -12.65 -11.76
N GLY A 361 -12.26 -13.51 -11.90
CA GLY A 361 -10.93 -13.10 -12.33
C GLY A 361 -10.04 -12.48 -11.26
N VAL A 362 -10.51 -12.31 -10.01
CA VAL A 362 -9.64 -12.01 -8.87
C VAL A 362 -8.81 -13.25 -8.58
N GLU A 363 -7.49 -13.07 -8.44
CA GLU A 363 -6.52 -14.15 -8.21
C GLU A 363 -6.06 -14.21 -6.74
N GLY A 364 -6.36 -13.18 -5.97
CA GLY A 364 -6.09 -13.12 -4.54
C GLY A 364 -7.00 -14.02 -3.71
N GLY A 365 -6.56 -14.34 -2.49
CA GLY A 365 -7.30 -15.07 -1.46
C GLY A 365 -7.49 -14.25 -0.19
N SER A 366 -8.53 -14.55 0.59
CA SER A 366 -8.80 -13.82 1.84
C SER A 366 -7.81 -14.20 2.95
N TRP A 367 -7.27 -13.18 3.63
CA TRP A 367 -6.45 -13.34 4.86
C TRP A 367 -7.27 -13.62 6.11
N LYS A 368 -8.59 -13.49 6.08
CA LYS A 368 -9.44 -13.56 7.26
C LYS A 368 -9.13 -14.75 8.16
N ASN A 369 -9.05 -15.95 7.59
CA ASN A 369 -8.76 -17.14 8.38
C ASN A 369 -7.39 -17.10 9.05
N VAL A 370 -6.36 -16.59 8.38
CA VAL A 370 -5.01 -16.47 8.97
C VAL A 370 -4.90 -15.33 9.98
N LEU A 371 -5.82 -14.37 9.96
CA LEU A 371 -5.90 -13.30 10.96
C LEU A 371 -6.62 -13.72 12.24
N THR A 372 -7.62 -14.60 12.12
CA THR A 372 -8.54 -14.92 13.23
C THR A 372 -8.34 -16.31 13.82
N SER A 373 -7.75 -17.26 13.08
CA SER A 373 -7.50 -18.62 13.55
C SER A 373 -6.19 -18.74 14.33
N SER A 374 -6.00 -19.82 15.06
CA SER A 374 -4.75 -20.11 15.77
C SER A 374 -3.55 -20.13 14.84
N ALA A 375 -2.41 -19.65 15.32
CA ALA A 375 -1.18 -19.55 14.53
C ALA A 375 -0.79 -20.90 13.89
N GLY A 376 -0.41 -20.86 12.62
CA GLY A 376 0.13 -22.01 11.87
C GLY A 376 -0.89 -23.02 11.33
N THR A 377 -2.19 -22.82 11.56
CA THR A 377 -3.22 -23.78 11.13
C THR A 377 -3.99 -23.36 9.88
N ALA A 378 -4.16 -22.05 9.68
CA ALA A 378 -4.93 -21.53 8.56
C ALA A 378 -4.05 -21.23 7.34
N LYS A 379 -4.64 -21.37 6.16
CA LYS A 379 -4.03 -21.06 4.86
C LYS A 379 -4.84 -20.02 4.12
N VAL A 380 -4.18 -19.30 3.22
CA VAL A 380 -4.85 -18.42 2.26
C VAL A 380 -5.23 -19.26 1.03
N ASN A 381 -6.53 -19.40 0.81
CA ASN A 381 -7.04 -20.12 -0.36
C ASN A 381 -7.15 -19.16 -1.54
N ARG A 382 -6.30 -19.33 -2.55
CA ARG A 382 -6.33 -18.60 -3.82
C ARG A 382 -6.88 -19.48 -4.93
N PRO A 383 -7.50 -18.89 -5.97
CA PRO A 383 -7.88 -19.65 -7.18
C PRO A 383 -6.70 -20.39 -7.81
N ILE A 384 -5.49 -19.84 -7.64
CA ILE A 384 -4.23 -20.45 -8.09
C ILE A 384 -3.30 -20.56 -6.88
N ASP A 385 -2.88 -21.79 -6.54
CA ASP A 385 -1.97 -22.05 -5.40
C ASP A 385 -0.52 -21.68 -5.72
N ARG A 386 -0.32 -20.44 -6.16
CA ARG A 386 1.00 -19.86 -6.45
C ARG A 386 0.93 -18.34 -6.52
N MET A 387 2.05 -17.68 -6.27
CA MET A 387 2.26 -16.25 -6.49
C MET A 387 3.16 -16.08 -7.71
N VAL A 388 2.81 -15.17 -8.62
CA VAL A 388 3.57 -14.95 -9.86
C VAL A 388 3.92 -13.48 -9.99
N TRP A 389 5.16 -13.23 -10.39
CA TRP A 389 5.72 -11.92 -10.70
C TRP A 389 6.30 -11.94 -12.12
N HIS A 390 6.14 -10.84 -12.83
CA HIS A 390 6.66 -10.70 -14.17
C HIS A 390 7.15 -9.28 -14.42
N MET A 391 8.34 -9.17 -14.97
CA MET A 391 8.93 -7.95 -15.52
C MET A 391 9.27 -8.24 -16.98
N GLY A 392 8.60 -7.56 -17.88
CA GLY A 392 8.72 -7.77 -19.32
C GLY A 392 9.90 -7.01 -19.92
N VAL A 393 9.74 -6.66 -21.16
CA VAL A 393 10.78 -6.02 -21.98
C VAL A 393 11.14 -4.58 -21.60
N GLU A 394 10.42 -4.01 -20.66
CA GLU A 394 10.70 -2.68 -20.10
C GLU A 394 11.94 -2.64 -19.19
N VAL A 395 12.52 -3.81 -18.90
CA VAL A 395 13.78 -3.93 -18.14
C VAL A 395 14.88 -4.51 -19.01
N GLU A 396 16.13 -4.29 -18.59
CA GLU A 396 17.31 -4.76 -19.32
C GLU A 396 17.34 -6.29 -19.45
N HIS A 397 16.99 -6.98 -18.36
CA HIS A 397 16.87 -8.43 -18.29
C HIS A 397 15.43 -8.83 -17.96
N PRO A 398 14.57 -9.10 -18.95
CA PRO A 398 13.22 -9.57 -18.72
C PRO A 398 13.21 -10.83 -17.86
N GLN A 399 12.40 -10.82 -16.78
CA GLN A 399 12.43 -11.89 -15.80
C GLN A 399 11.03 -12.19 -15.26
N SER A 400 10.83 -13.42 -14.87
CA SER A 400 9.63 -13.85 -14.16
C SER A 400 10.01 -14.69 -12.94
N ALA A 401 9.17 -14.63 -11.93
CA ALA A 401 9.32 -15.45 -10.74
C ALA A 401 7.98 -16.07 -10.35
N MET A 402 8.04 -17.22 -9.71
CA MET A 402 6.88 -17.88 -9.13
C MET A 402 7.26 -18.47 -7.79
N ARG A 403 6.42 -18.23 -6.78
CA ARG A 403 6.48 -18.95 -5.52
C ARG A 403 5.32 -19.94 -5.43
N GLN A 404 5.65 -21.18 -5.11
CA GLN A 404 4.69 -22.23 -4.80
C GLN A 404 5.13 -22.98 -3.55
N GLY A 405 4.31 -22.91 -2.51
CA GLY A 405 4.70 -23.39 -1.19
C GLY A 405 5.97 -22.70 -0.67
N ASP A 406 6.98 -23.47 -0.30
CA ASP A 406 8.25 -22.98 0.24
C ASP A 406 9.28 -22.59 -0.84
N PHE A 407 9.03 -22.95 -2.10
CA PHE A 407 9.99 -22.77 -3.18
C PHE A 407 9.65 -21.60 -4.08
N LYS A 408 10.70 -20.89 -4.50
CA LYS A 408 10.63 -19.80 -5.46
C LYS A 408 11.57 -20.04 -6.61
N ILE A 409 11.03 -19.94 -7.84
CA ILE A 409 11.80 -20.03 -9.08
C ILE A 409 11.94 -18.64 -9.68
N LEU A 410 13.13 -18.30 -10.17
CA LEU A 410 13.42 -17.14 -11.03
C LEU A 410 13.80 -17.62 -12.41
N TYR A 411 13.28 -16.95 -13.44
CA TYR A 411 13.59 -17.23 -14.84
C TYR A 411 13.88 -15.94 -15.60
N TYR A 412 15.02 -15.89 -16.29
CA TYR A 412 15.44 -14.80 -17.16
C TYR A 412 15.15 -15.17 -18.62
N TRP A 413 14.32 -14.37 -19.28
CA TRP A 413 13.83 -14.69 -20.62
C TRP A 413 14.91 -14.57 -21.70
N ASP A 414 15.84 -13.64 -21.54
CA ASP A 414 16.95 -13.38 -22.47
C ASP A 414 18.05 -14.46 -22.39
N THR A 415 18.52 -14.75 -21.20
CA THR A 415 19.62 -15.69 -20.95
C THR A 415 19.17 -17.13 -20.77
N LYS A 416 17.88 -17.39 -20.62
CA LYS A 416 17.27 -18.69 -20.27
C LYS A 416 17.76 -19.23 -18.91
N GLN A 417 18.41 -18.41 -18.10
CA GLN A 417 18.87 -18.79 -16.77
C GLN A 417 17.69 -19.07 -15.86
N VAL A 418 17.79 -20.15 -15.11
CA VAL A 418 16.81 -20.57 -14.09
C VAL A 418 17.52 -20.67 -12.75
N GLN A 419 16.85 -20.22 -11.69
CA GLN A 419 17.34 -20.38 -10.31
C GLN A 419 16.17 -20.84 -9.42
N LEU A 420 16.44 -21.69 -8.44
CA LEU A 420 15.45 -22.23 -7.52
C LEU A 420 15.91 -22.06 -6.07
N PHE A 421 15.04 -21.56 -5.21
CA PHE A 421 15.34 -21.28 -3.81
C PHE A 421 14.24 -21.85 -2.88
N ASP A 422 14.63 -22.37 -1.72
CA ASP A 422 13.74 -22.65 -0.58
C ASP A 422 13.65 -21.38 0.28
N VAL A 423 12.74 -20.47 -0.08
CA VAL A 423 12.64 -19.13 0.57
C VAL A 423 12.03 -19.18 1.97
N ALA A 424 11.50 -20.32 2.38
CA ALA A 424 11.07 -20.52 3.76
C ALA A 424 12.26 -20.74 4.69
N LYS A 425 13.33 -21.40 4.21
CA LYS A 425 14.56 -21.65 4.97
C LYS A 425 15.69 -20.68 4.64
N ASP A 426 15.77 -20.23 3.38
CA ASP A 426 16.79 -19.33 2.86
C ASP A 426 16.15 -18.07 2.27
N ARG A 427 15.69 -17.14 3.14
CA ARG A 427 15.14 -15.86 2.72
C ARG A 427 16.12 -14.94 2.00
N THR A 428 17.43 -15.27 2.07
CA THR A 428 18.50 -14.49 1.44
C THR A 428 18.77 -14.93 0.01
N GLU A 429 18.14 -16.05 -0.44
CA GLU A 429 18.32 -16.62 -1.77
C GLU A 429 19.83 -16.86 -2.08
N SER A 430 20.54 -17.36 -1.07
CA SER A 430 21.99 -17.59 -1.12
C SER A 430 22.36 -18.91 -1.78
N LYS A 431 21.51 -19.94 -1.64
CA LYS A 431 21.74 -21.28 -2.18
C LYS A 431 20.77 -21.59 -3.34
N ASP A 432 21.31 -21.61 -4.56
CA ASP A 432 20.58 -22.05 -5.74
C ASP A 432 20.46 -23.59 -5.74
N LEU A 433 19.23 -24.09 -5.71
CA LEU A 433 18.89 -25.50 -5.69
C LEU A 433 18.57 -26.07 -7.09
N SER A 434 18.73 -25.27 -8.15
CA SER A 434 18.30 -25.68 -9.51
C SER A 434 18.99 -26.93 -10.02
N ALA A 435 20.29 -27.12 -9.72
CA ALA A 435 21.02 -28.33 -10.08
C ALA A 435 20.67 -29.54 -9.19
N GLU A 436 20.24 -29.31 -7.93
CA GLU A 436 19.89 -30.37 -6.99
C GLU A 436 18.45 -30.90 -7.18
N GLN A 437 17.55 -30.09 -7.77
CA GLN A 437 16.11 -30.41 -7.91
C GLN A 437 15.59 -30.18 -9.34
N PRO A 438 16.15 -30.86 -10.37
CA PRO A 438 15.79 -30.61 -11.77
C PRO A 438 14.31 -30.87 -12.10
N ASP A 439 13.69 -31.88 -11.49
CA ASP A 439 12.27 -32.19 -11.73
C ASP A 439 11.34 -31.08 -11.19
N ARG A 440 11.67 -30.52 -10.03
CA ARG A 440 10.95 -29.37 -9.47
C ARG A 440 11.12 -28.13 -10.34
N VAL A 441 12.34 -27.87 -10.83
CA VAL A 441 12.62 -26.79 -11.76
C VAL A 441 11.78 -26.92 -13.02
N ALA A 442 11.75 -28.12 -13.63
CA ALA A 442 10.96 -28.37 -14.84
C ALA A 442 9.46 -28.11 -14.62
N ALA A 443 8.90 -28.62 -13.54
CA ALA A 443 7.47 -28.46 -13.21
C ALA A 443 7.12 -26.98 -12.93
N MET A 444 7.90 -26.31 -12.09
CA MET A 444 7.64 -24.91 -11.73
C MET A 444 7.86 -23.97 -12.92
N LEU A 445 8.89 -24.20 -13.75
CA LEU A 445 9.16 -23.39 -14.94
C LEU A 445 8.03 -23.52 -15.98
N ALA A 446 7.52 -24.74 -16.19
CA ALA A 446 6.38 -24.98 -17.08
C ALA A 446 5.14 -24.21 -16.60
N ALA A 447 4.81 -24.31 -15.31
CA ALA A 447 3.67 -23.62 -14.71
C ALA A 447 3.83 -22.10 -14.73
N LEU A 448 5.05 -21.58 -14.52
CA LEU A 448 5.37 -20.14 -14.62
C LEU A 448 5.15 -19.63 -16.06
N LYS A 449 5.72 -20.31 -17.05
CA LYS A 449 5.59 -19.95 -18.47
C LYS A 449 4.15 -20.00 -18.95
N GLU A 450 3.38 -21.00 -18.52
CA GLU A 450 1.95 -21.12 -18.82
C GLU A 450 1.17 -19.91 -18.26
N HIS A 451 1.41 -19.55 -16.99
CA HIS A 451 0.73 -18.41 -16.37
C HIS A 451 1.08 -17.08 -17.07
N VAL A 452 2.37 -16.85 -17.37
CA VAL A 452 2.81 -15.64 -18.07
C VAL A 452 2.17 -15.60 -19.49
N ARG A 453 2.17 -16.72 -20.23
CA ARG A 453 1.56 -16.83 -21.55
C ARG A 453 0.06 -16.53 -21.52
N ALA A 454 -0.66 -17.07 -20.53
CA ALA A 454 -2.09 -16.80 -20.37
C ALA A 454 -2.38 -15.33 -20.07
N GLY A 455 -1.50 -14.65 -19.33
CA GLY A 455 -1.67 -13.25 -18.92
C GLY A 455 -1.30 -12.25 -20.01
N ILE A 456 -0.09 -12.34 -20.59
CA ILE A 456 0.40 -11.34 -21.56
C ILE A 456 0.19 -11.75 -23.02
N GLY A 457 -0.18 -13.01 -23.30
CA GLY A 457 -0.44 -13.52 -24.65
C GLY A 457 0.80 -14.04 -25.38
N GLU A 458 0.56 -14.96 -26.32
CA GLU A 458 1.61 -15.67 -27.08
C GLU A 458 2.59 -14.74 -27.82
N PRO A 459 2.13 -13.66 -28.53
CA PRO A 459 3.06 -12.80 -29.25
C PRO A 459 4.11 -12.15 -28.36
N GLN A 460 3.72 -11.73 -27.16
CA GLN A 460 4.65 -11.11 -26.20
C GLN A 460 5.62 -12.13 -25.62
N VAL A 461 5.16 -13.36 -25.34
CA VAL A 461 6.04 -14.45 -24.88
C VAL A 461 7.07 -14.81 -25.94
N VAL A 462 6.68 -14.92 -27.21
CA VAL A 462 7.60 -15.18 -28.33
C VAL A 462 8.64 -14.07 -28.45
N ALA A 463 8.25 -12.80 -28.31
CA ALA A 463 9.18 -11.68 -28.30
C ALA A 463 10.18 -11.75 -27.15
N LEU A 464 9.72 -12.09 -25.93
CA LEU A 464 10.58 -12.32 -24.77
C LEU A 464 11.57 -13.46 -25.03
N GLU A 465 11.11 -14.58 -25.58
CA GLU A 465 11.94 -15.76 -25.88
C GLU A 465 13.01 -15.50 -26.93
N ARG A 466 12.77 -14.55 -27.84
CA ARG A 466 13.73 -14.10 -28.87
C ARG A 466 14.65 -12.98 -28.39
N GLY A 467 14.41 -12.42 -27.19
CA GLY A 467 15.13 -11.24 -26.72
C GLY A 467 14.78 -9.97 -27.50
N GLU A 468 13.65 -9.97 -28.19
CA GLU A 468 13.18 -8.82 -28.97
C GLU A 468 12.57 -7.79 -28.00
N LYS A 469 12.99 -6.52 -28.13
CA LYS A 469 12.27 -5.42 -27.50
C LYS A 469 10.96 -5.22 -28.26
N PRO A 470 9.79 -5.04 -27.59
CA PRO A 470 8.56 -4.75 -28.31
C PRO A 470 8.78 -3.52 -29.18
N THR A 471 8.45 -3.64 -30.44
CA THR A 471 8.29 -2.50 -31.31
C THR A 471 7.17 -1.66 -30.72
N ASP A 472 7.45 -0.41 -30.36
CA ASP A 472 6.42 0.56 -29.98
C ASP A 472 5.37 0.54 -31.08
N GLY A 473 4.18 0.02 -30.79
CA GLY A 473 3.04 0.02 -31.72
C GLY A 473 2.81 1.47 -32.18
N GLY A 474 3.18 1.72 -33.43
CA GLY A 474 3.03 2.88 -34.27
C GLY A 474 2.37 4.15 -33.74
N GLY A 475 3.02 4.86 -32.83
CA GLY A 475 2.80 6.29 -32.70
C GLY A 475 3.71 7.01 -33.71
N LYS A 476 3.14 7.48 -34.82
CA LYS A 476 3.84 8.32 -35.82
C LYS A 476 4.63 9.39 -35.08
N LYS A 477 5.97 9.32 -35.14
CA LYS A 477 6.83 10.46 -34.84
C LYS A 477 6.41 11.59 -35.76
N GLY A 478 5.66 12.56 -35.22
CA GLY A 478 5.47 13.82 -35.91
C GLY A 478 6.84 14.41 -36.17
N GLN A 479 7.19 14.55 -37.45
CA GLN A 479 8.33 15.31 -37.91
C GLN A 479 8.25 16.70 -37.27
N ARG A 480 9.16 16.97 -36.32
CA ARG A 480 9.47 18.36 -35.95
C ARG A 480 10.14 18.98 -37.19
N GLY A 481 9.36 19.69 -37.97
CA GLY A 481 9.88 20.56 -39.00
C GLY A 481 10.75 21.65 -38.34
N ASP A 482 12.01 21.65 -38.70
CA ASP A 482 12.91 22.79 -38.47
C ASP A 482 12.30 24.01 -39.17
N LYS A 483 11.71 24.90 -38.40
CA LYS A 483 11.48 26.30 -38.83
C LYS A 483 12.65 27.14 -38.31
N GLN A 484 13.67 27.26 -39.16
CA GLN A 484 14.61 28.36 -39.09
C GLN A 484 13.83 29.68 -39.26
N ALA A 485 13.88 30.52 -38.24
CA ALA A 485 13.46 31.91 -38.35
C ALA A 485 14.59 32.74 -39.00
N PRO A 486 14.27 33.73 -39.86
CA PRO A 486 15.29 34.56 -40.52
C PRO A 486 15.92 35.50 -39.52
N ARG A 487 17.24 35.64 -39.58
CA ARG A 487 17.98 36.71 -38.93
C ARG A 487 17.68 38.01 -39.69
N GLU A 488 17.05 38.97 -39.05
CA GLU A 488 17.09 40.39 -39.52
C GLU A 488 18.27 41.11 -38.88
N SER A 489 19.06 41.69 -39.76
CA SER A 489 20.13 42.61 -39.46
C SER A 489 19.56 44.02 -39.23
N LYS A 490 19.80 44.62 -38.12
CA LYS A 490 20.29 46.02 -37.96
C LYS A 490 20.73 46.24 -36.52
#